data_61505033eca2edb16b27283e8472f589
#
_entry.id   61505033eca2edb16b27283e8472f589
#
_cell.length_a   1.000
_cell.length_b   1.000
_cell.length_c   1.000
_cell.angle_alpha   90.00
_cell.angle_beta   90.00
_cell.angle_gamma   90.00
#
_symmetry.space_group_name_H-M   'P 1'
#
loop_
_entity.id
_entity.type
_entity.pdbx_description
1 polymer ?
#
loop_
_entity_poly.entity_id
_entity_poly.type
_entity_poly.pdbx_seq_one_letter_code
_entity_poly.pdbx_strand_id
1 'polypeptide(L)'
;MDAAYLEELVAIAKEVDAYIFSDEVYRSFDQPAPSIVDLYEKGIAINSLSKTYSIPGIRVGWVASNTEVADILRDYRDYTMICAGVFDDMVATLVLENKEAILERNRQIVEENLALMDTWIARESKASWIRPASVSTSFVKLDVNRPIEDFALELLQGYGVLVVPGNRFDKESHVRIGYCCDKEVLQKGLEKLSQFLNKC
;
A
#
# COMPACT_ATOMS: atom_id res chain seq x y z
N MET A 1 -2.99 -5.16 -10.09
CA MET A 1 -3.79 -4.98 -11.32
C MET A 1 -2.80 -4.58 -12.41
N ASP A 2 -2.94 -5.14 -13.59
CA ASP A 2 -2.19 -4.74 -14.78
C ASP A 2 -3.08 -3.92 -15.74
N ALA A 3 -2.51 -3.45 -16.84
CA ALA A 3 -3.24 -2.61 -17.79
C ALA A 3 -4.42 -3.36 -18.43
N ALA A 4 -4.26 -4.64 -18.78
CA ALA A 4 -5.30 -5.43 -19.41
C ALA A 4 -6.53 -5.59 -18.50
N TYR A 5 -6.31 -5.85 -17.22
CA TYR A 5 -7.40 -5.92 -16.25
C TYR A 5 -8.14 -4.58 -16.09
N LEU A 6 -7.42 -3.45 -16.10
CA LEU A 6 -8.05 -2.12 -16.04
C LEU A 6 -8.86 -1.83 -17.30
N GLU A 7 -8.39 -2.24 -18.48
CA GLU A 7 -9.11 -2.09 -19.74
C GLU A 7 -10.44 -2.91 -19.76
N GLU A 8 -10.42 -4.12 -19.18
CA GLU A 8 -11.65 -4.92 -19.00
C GLU A 8 -12.65 -4.23 -18.07
N LEU A 9 -12.19 -3.68 -16.95
CA LEU A 9 -13.05 -2.90 -16.04
C LEU A 9 -13.63 -1.65 -16.71
N VAL A 10 -12.83 -0.96 -17.52
CA VAL A 10 -13.29 0.19 -18.31
C VAL A 10 -14.35 -0.21 -19.31
N ALA A 11 -14.20 -1.36 -19.99
CA ALA A 11 -15.20 -1.85 -20.92
C ALA A 11 -16.55 -2.08 -20.21
N ILE A 12 -16.54 -2.75 -19.06
CA ILE A 12 -17.75 -2.97 -18.26
C ILE A 12 -18.38 -1.65 -17.79
N ALA A 13 -17.56 -0.71 -17.31
CA ALA A 13 -18.04 0.58 -16.83
C ALA A 13 -18.71 1.40 -17.95
N LYS A 14 -18.17 1.33 -19.18
CA LYS A 14 -18.77 1.97 -20.36
C LYS A 14 -20.14 1.42 -20.73
N GLU A 15 -20.35 0.10 -20.60
CA GLU A 15 -21.63 -0.54 -20.91
C GLU A 15 -22.77 -0.05 -20.00
N VAL A 16 -22.46 0.30 -18.75
CA VAL A 16 -23.44 0.74 -17.75
C VAL A 16 -23.33 2.23 -17.41
N ASP A 17 -22.53 2.96 -18.14
CA ASP A 17 -22.28 4.40 -17.96
C ASP A 17 -21.82 4.79 -16.54
N ALA A 18 -21.01 3.95 -15.89
CA ALA A 18 -20.56 4.12 -14.53
C ALA A 18 -19.22 4.87 -14.42
N TYR A 19 -19.02 5.58 -13.33
CA TYR A 19 -17.72 6.07 -12.94
C TYR A 19 -16.85 4.95 -12.36
N ILE A 20 -15.52 5.03 -12.57
CA ILE A 20 -14.55 4.18 -11.87
C ILE A 20 -13.76 5.04 -10.91
N PHE A 21 -13.85 4.72 -9.63
CA PHE A 21 -13.08 5.35 -8.56
C PHE A 21 -11.89 4.45 -8.20
N SER A 22 -10.68 4.90 -8.51
CA SER A 22 -9.45 4.13 -8.33
C SER A 22 -8.59 4.74 -7.21
N ASP A 23 -8.36 3.95 -6.15
CA ASP A 23 -7.35 4.29 -5.15
C ASP A 23 -5.97 3.82 -5.65
N GLU A 24 -5.14 4.77 -6.08
CA GLU A 24 -3.81 4.55 -6.64
C GLU A 24 -2.68 4.89 -5.65
N VAL A 25 -2.99 5.01 -4.38
CA VAL A 25 -2.02 5.37 -3.33
C VAL A 25 -0.87 4.37 -3.21
N TYR A 26 -1.12 3.09 -3.49
CA TYR A 26 -0.12 2.02 -3.53
C TYR A 26 0.23 1.63 -4.97
N ARG A 27 1.03 2.43 -5.66
CA ARG A 27 1.54 2.08 -6.99
C ARG A 27 2.78 1.22 -6.90
N SER A 28 2.91 0.25 -7.82
CA SER A 28 4.13 -0.55 -7.96
C SER A 28 5.30 0.33 -8.42
N PHE A 29 6.51 0.03 -7.92
CA PHE A 29 7.74 0.70 -8.35
C PHE A 29 8.29 0.13 -9.65
N ASP A 30 8.06 -1.15 -9.95
CA ASP A 30 8.65 -1.83 -11.12
C ASP A 30 7.84 -1.60 -12.39
N GLN A 31 6.54 -1.81 -12.30
CA GLN A 31 5.61 -1.71 -13.43
C GLN A 31 4.34 -1.00 -12.95
N PRO A 32 4.34 0.33 -12.84
CA PRO A 32 3.15 1.04 -12.47
C PRO A 32 2.08 0.86 -13.56
N ALA A 33 0.91 0.35 -13.18
CA ALA A 33 -0.24 0.34 -14.07
C ALA A 33 -0.57 1.79 -14.51
N PRO A 34 -1.16 2.00 -15.69
CA PRO A 34 -1.66 3.31 -16.08
C PRO A 34 -2.66 3.82 -15.05
N SER A 35 -2.81 5.12 -14.91
CA SER A 35 -3.87 5.69 -14.09
C SER A 35 -5.21 5.47 -14.77
N ILE A 36 -6.27 5.30 -13.98
CA ILE A 36 -7.62 5.12 -14.54
C ILE A 36 -8.06 6.34 -15.36
N VAL A 37 -7.56 7.53 -15.05
CA VAL A 37 -7.87 8.76 -15.80
C VAL A 37 -7.22 8.80 -17.18
N ASP A 38 -6.16 8.01 -17.40
CA ASP A 38 -5.52 7.87 -18.71
C ASP A 38 -6.28 6.89 -19.63
N LEU A 39 -7.15 6.06 -19.07
CA LEU A 39 -7.88 4.99 -19.74
C LEU A 39 -9.36 5.30 -19.95
N TYR A 40 -9.95 6.14 -19.09
CA TYR A 40 -11.37 6.33 -19.04
C TYR A 40 -11.76 7.77 -18.64
N GLU A 41 -12.64 8.39 -19.44
CA GLU A 41 -13.11 9.76 -19.20
C GLU A 41 -13.90 9.95 -17.90
N LYS A 42 -14.59 8.88 -17.42
CA LYS A 42 -15.25 8.81 -16.11
C LYS A 42 -14.38 8.14 -15.05
N GLY A 43 -13.07 8.08 -15.27
CA GLY A 43 -12.10 7.68 -14.27
C GLY A 43 -11.88 8.78 -13.23
N ILE A 44 -11.80 8.39 -11.96
CA ILE A 44 -11.43 9.25 -10.83
C ILE A 44 -10.32 8.53 -10.09
N ALA A 45 -9.12 9.11 -10.07
CA ALA A 45 -7.95 8.54 -9.40
C ALA A 45 -7.63 9.31 -8.12
N ILE A 46 -7.41 8.58 -7.01
CA ILE A 46 -6.87 9.14 -5.78
C ILE A 46 -5.41 8.74 -5.65
N ASN A 47 -4.59 9.70 -5.26
CA ASN A 47 -3.18 9.46 -4.97
C ASN A 47 -2.71 10.30 -3.78
N SER A 48 -1.54 9.97 -3.22
CA SER A 48 -0.96 10.74 -2.11
C SER A 48 0.55 10.60 -2.03
N LEU A 49 1.17 11.49 -1.28
CA LEU A 49 2.59 11.41 -0.95
C LEU A 49 2.89 10.43 0.20
N SER A 50 1.86 9.84 0.81
CA SER A 50 1.99 9.05 2.04
C SER A 50 2.66 7.69 1.85
N LYS A 51 2.52 7.03 0.69
CA LYS A 51 2.97 5.64 0.48
C LYS A 51 4.12 5.56 -0.51
N THR A 52 3.85 5.66 -1.80
CA THR A 52 4.87 5.55 -2.84
C THR A 52 6.02 6.57 -2.66
N TYR A 53 5.70 7.79 -2.22
CA TYR A 53 6.71 8.82 -1.94
C TYR A 53 7.28 8.78 -0.52
N SER A 54 6.74 7.93 0.39
CA SER A 54 7.22 7.76 1.77
C SER A 54 7.19 9.00 2.66
N ILE A 55 6.25 9.94 2.41
CA ILE A 55 6.11 11.19 3.17
C ILE A 55 4.70 11.31 3.76
N PRO A 56 4.32 10.42 4.70
CA PRO A 56 2.97 10.40 5.25
C PRO A 56 2.68 11.58 6.20
N GLY A 57 3.72 12.22 6.73
CA GLY A 57 3.60 13.25 7.78
C GLY A 57 2.98 14.56 7.30
N ILE A 58 3.14 14.92 6.03
CA ILE A 58 2.63 16.18 5.47
C ILE A 58 1.15 16.15 5.09
N ARG A 59 0.48 15.02 5.17
CA ARG A 59 -0.97 14.86 4.93
C ARG A 59 -1.46 15.40 3.59
N VAL A 60 -0.70 15.23 2.52
CA VAL A 60 -1.04 15.71 1.17
C VAL A 60 -1.37 14.55 0.23
N GLY A 61 -2.45 14.72 -0.51
CA GLY A 61 -2.90 13.87 -1.59
C GLY A 61 -3.66 14.69 -2.63
N TRP A 62 -4.03 14.05 -3.72
CA TRP A 62 -4.80 14.69 -4.79
C TRP A 62 -5.79 13.72 -5.41
N VAL A 63 -6.78 14.30 -6.06
CA VAL A 63 -7.72 13.61 -6.94
C VAL A 63 -7.45 14.10 -8.37
N ALA A 64 -7.34 13.15 -9.29
CA ALA A 64 -7.32 13.42 -10.72
C ALA A 64 -8.63 12.92 -11.34
N SER A 65 -9.24 13.72 -12.22
CA SER A 65 -10.50 13.39 -12.87
C SER A 65 -10.72 14.30 -14.10
N ASN A 66 -11.84 14.14 -14.81
CA ASN A 66 -12.28 15.10 -15.79
C ASN A 66 -12.62 16.46 -15.13
N THR A 67 -12.76 17.51 -15.94
CA THR A 67 -12.98 18.87 -15.46
C THR A 67 -14.28 19.02 -14.66
N GLU A 68 -15.37 18.37 -15.08
CA GLU A 68 -16.67 18.43 -14.40
C GLU A 68 -16.58 17.96 -12.94
N VAL A 69 -15.99 16.76 -12.73
CA VAL A 69 -15.78 16.20 -11.39
C VAL A 69 -14.79 17.04 -10.59
N ALA A 70 -13.71 17.52 -11.21
CA ALA A 70 -12.72 18.36 -10.54
C ALA A 70 -13.33 19.69 -10.05
N ASP A 71 -14.21 20.31 -10.82
CA ASP A 71 -14.92 21.53 -10.43
C ASP A 71 -15.85 21.29 -9.27
N ILE A 72 -16.65 20.22 -9.30
CA ILE A 72 -17.50 19.81 -8.18
C ILE A 72 -16.67 19.59 -6.91
N LEU A 73 -15.56 18.84 -6.99
CA LEU A 73 -14.70 18.58 -5.83
C LEU A 73 -14.08 19.86 -5.28
N ARG A 74 -13.70 20.82 -6.15
CA ARG A 74 -13.16 22.12 -5.75
C ARG A 74 -14.20 22.90 -4.95
N ASP A 75 -15.45 22.97 -5.43
CA ASP A 75 -16.52 23.69 -4.77
C ASP A 75 -16.88 23.08 -3.39
N TYR A 76 -16.90 21.73 -3.30
CA TYR A 76 -17.16 21.05 -2.03
C TYR A 76 -15.97 21.10 -1.06
N ARG A 77 -14.76 21.38 -1.51
CA ARG A 77 -13.57 21.46 -0.65
C ARG A 77 -13.72 22.51 0.46
N ASP A 78 -14.40 23.61 0.19
CA ASP A 78 -14.61 24.69 1.15
C ASP A 78 -15.45 24.25 2.37
N TYR A 79 -16.25 23.18 2.21
CA TYR A 79 -17.05 22.58 3.30
C TYR A 79 -16.30 21.47 4.05
N THR A 80 -15.12 21.08 3.63
CA THR A 80 -14.35 19.99 4.23
C THR A 80 -13.04 20.49 4.82
N MET A 81 -12.02 20.71 4.03
CA MET A 81 -10.68 21.06 4.51
C MET A 81 -10.20 22.45 4.06
N ILE A 82 -10.93 23.15 3.21
CA ILE A 82 -10.60 24.47 2.64
C ILE A 82 -9.30 24.42 1.81
N CYS A 83 -8.13 24.19 2.45
CA CYS A 83 -6.83 24.05 1.80
C CYS A 83 -5.90 23.15 2.63
N ALA A 84 -4.83 22.67 2.00
CA ALA A 84 -3.70 22.08 2.71
C ALA A 84 -2.92 23.17 3.47
N GLY A 85 -2.13 22.77 4.47
CA GLY A 85 -1.22 23.68 5.16
C GLY A 85 -0.15 24.22 4.21
N VAL A 86 0.23 25.49 4.37
CA VAL A 86 1.23 26.11 3.48
C VAL A 86 2.56 25.38 3.51
N PHE A 87 3.02 24.95 4.68
CA PHE A 87 4.26 24.18 4.81
C PHE A 87 4.15 22.80 4.17
N ASP A 88 3.00 22.16 4.30
CA ASP A 88 2.74 20.86 3.69
C ASP A 88 2.75 20.95 2.17
N ASP A 89 2.18 22.02 1.61
CA ASP A 89 2.17 22.29 0.17
C ASP A 89 3.60 22.60 -0.36
N MET A 90 4.37 23.41 0.35
CA MET A 90 5.78 23.67 0.00
C MET A 90 6.61 22.39 0.00
N VAL A 91 6.45 21.52 1.01
CA VAL A 91 7.15 20.23 1.07
C VAL A 91 6.66 19.31 -0.06
N ALA A 92 5.35 19.28 -0.34
CA ALA A 92 4.79 18.49 -1.44
C ALA A 92 5.38 18.91 -2.79
N THR A 93 5.50 20.22 -3.05
CA THR A 93 6.14 20.76 -4.25
C THR A 93 7.59 20.29 -4.36
N LEU A 94 8.39 20.47 -3.30
CA LEU A 94 9.79 20.03 -3.26
C LEU A 94 9.94 18.52 -3.52
N VAL A 95 9.05 17.70 -2.97
CA VAL A 95 9.02 16.24 -3.17
C VAL A 95 8.74 15.90 -4.63
N LEU A 96 7.76 16.53 -5.24
CA LEU A 96 7.38 16.28 -6.64
C LEU A 96 8.45 16.75 -7.62
N GLU A 97 9.12 17.86 -7.35
CA GLU A 97 10.26 18.34 -8.14
C GLU A 97 11.46 17.38 -8.08
N ASN A 98 11.63 16.64 -6.97
CA ASN A 98 12.70 15.68 -6.77
C ASN A 98 12.21 14.22 -6.80
N LYS A 99 11.05 13.95 -7.40
CA LYS A 99 10.36 12.65 -7.33
C LYS A 99 11.21 11.49 -7.80
N GLU A 100 12.03 11.66 -8.83
CA GLU A 100 12.83 10.57 -9.41
C GLU A 100 13.83 10.00 -8.40
N ALA A 101 14.56 10.86 -7.70
CA ALA A 101 15.51 10.44 -6.68
C ALA A 101 14.82 9.78 -5.48
N ILE A 102 13.65 10.30 -5.08
CA ILE A 102 12.87 9.76 -3.97
C ILE A 102 12.30 8.38 -4.33
N LEU A 103 11.72 8.25 -5.52
CA LEU A 103 11.15 6.99 -5.99
C LEU A 103 12.21 5.92 -6.18
N GLU A 104 13.38 6.27 -6.72
CA GLU A 104 14.51 5.34 -6.89
C GLU A 104 15.01 4.82 -5.53
N ARG A 105 15.21 5.71 -4.55
CA ARG A 105 15.55 5.32 -3.17
C ARG A 105 14.53 4.36 -2.58
N ASN A 106 13.24 4.69 -2.71
CA ASN A 106 12.16 3.87 -2.16
C ASN A 106 12.06 2.52 -2.87
N ARG A 107 12.25 2.49 -4.19
CA ARG A 107 12.32 1.25 -4.98
C ARG A 107 13.40 0.31 -4.48
N GLN A 108 14.61 0.81 -4.25
CA GLN A 108 15.73 0.02 -3.74
C GLN A 108 15.42 -0.60 -2.36
N ILE A 109 14.84 0.18 -1.44
CA ILE A 109 14.44 -0.33 -0.12
C ILE A 109 13.38 -1.43 -0.25
N VAL A 110 12.39 -1.23 -1.11
CA VAL A 110 11.32 -2.21 -1.35
C VAL A 110 11.89 -3.50 -1.93
N GLU A 111 12.72 -3.42 -2.96
CA GLU A 111 13.31 -4.59 -3.63
C GLU A 111 14.18 -5.42 -2.70
N GLU A 112 15.09 -4.76 -1.95
CA GLU A 112 15.94 -5.45 -0.98
C GLU A 112 15.13 -6.16 0.11
N ASN A 113 14.13 -5.48 0.65
CA ASN A 113 13.30 -6.04 1.72
C ASN A 113 12.33 -7.11 1.20
N LEU A 114 11.84 -6.98 -0.03
CA LEU A 114 11.03 -8.01 -0.68
C LEU A 114 11.83 -9.31 -0.89
N ALA A 115 13.11 -9.20 -1.25
CA ALA A 115 14.01 -10.36 -1.34
C ALA A 115 14.24 -11.05 0.02
N LEU A 116 14.28 -10.28 1.12
CA LEU A 116 14.31 -10.85 2.49
C LEU A 116 13.00 -11.58 2.82
N MET A 117 11.86 -11.00 2.46
CA MET A 117 10.55 -11.63 2.63
C MET A 117 10.44 -12.92 1.81
N ASP A 118 10.87 -12.92 0.54
CA ASP A 118 10.92 -14.12 -0.32
C ASP A 118 11.74 -15.23 0.35
N THR A 119 12.92 -14.87 0.86
CA THR A 119 13.83 -15.82 1.55
C THR A 119 13.21 -16.38 2.82
N TRP A 120 12.50 -15.54 3.59
CA TRP A 120 11.83 -15.96 4.81
C TRP A 120 10.65 -16.89 4.52
N ILE A 121 9.78 -16.53 3.58
CA ILE A 121 8.64 -17.36 3.16
C ILE A 121 9.11 -18.74 2.65
N ALA A 122 10.20 -18.78 1.88
CA ALA A 122 10.73 -20.03 1.35
C ALA A 122 11.23 -21.01 2.45
N ARG A 123 11.59 -20.50 3.62
CA ARG A 123 12.10 -21.30 4.77
C ARG A 123 11.04 -21.59 5.81
N GLU A 124 9.98 -20.80 5.88
CA GLU A 124 8.97 -20.88 6.93
C GLU A 124 7.81 -21.76 6.48
N SER A 125 7.77 -22.99 7.01
CA SER A 125 6.76 -23.99 6.63
C SER A 125 5.33 -23.60 7.00
N LYS A 126 5.15 -22.72 7.99
CA LYS A 126 3.86 -22.24 8.45
C LYS A 126 3.42 -20.93 7.80
N ALA A 127 4.18 -20.42 6.84
CA ALA A 127 3.85 -19.18 6.15
C ALA A 127 3.73 -19.38 4.64
N SER A 128 2.77 -18.71 4.04
CA SER A 128 2.61 -18.66 2.59
C SER A 128 2.02 -17.32 2.16
N TRP A 129 2.24 -16.92 0.93
CA TRP A 129 1.69 -15.67 0.42
C TRP A 129 1.46 -15.69 -1.08
N ILE A 130 0.66 -14.76 -1.56
CA ILE A 130 0.72 -14.32 -2.94
C ILE A 130 1.77 -13.22 -2.95
N ARG A 131 2.91 -13.48 -3.62
CA ARG A 131 4.01 -12.51 -3.67
C ARG A 131 3.49 -11.18 -4.21
N PRO A 132 3.61 -10.08 -3.46
CA PRO A 132 3.19 -8.77 -3.94
C PRO A 132 4.09 -8.32 -5.09
N ALA A 133 3.55 -7.46 -5.97
CA ALA A 133 4.38 -6.61 -6.81
C ALA A 133 5.25 -5.70 -5.94
N SER A 134 6.11 -4.88 -6.53
CA SER A 134 6.99 -3.96 -5.80
C SER A 134 6.19 -2.86 -5.09
N VAL A 135 5.60 -3.20 -3.94
CA VAL A 135 4.83 -2.32 -3.05
C VAL A 135 5.34 -2.43 -1.61
N SER A 136 4.81 -1.64 -0.69
CA SER A 136 5.35 -1.49 0.67
C SER A 136 4.81 -2.48 1.71
N THR A 137 3.83 -3.31 1.36
CA THR A 137 3.15 -4.22 2.29
C THR A 137 2.88 -5.57 1.66
N SER A 138 2.83 -6.61 2.50
CA SER A 138 2.45 -7.97 2.13
C SER A 138 1.30 -8.47 2.98
N PHE A 139 0.59 -9.49 2.47
CA PHE A 139 -0.47 -10.17 3.18
C PHE A 139 -0.13 -11.65 3.23
N VAL A 140 0.35 -12.10 4.38
CA VAL A 140 0.93 -13.43 4.60
C VAL A 140 -0.08 -14.30 5.30
N LYS A 141 -0.35 -15.47 4.73
CA LYS A 141 -1.13 -16.52 5.40
C LYS A 141 -0.23 -17.26 6.39
N LEU A 142 -0.72 -17.45 7.61
CA LEU A 142 -0.06 -18.22 8.66
C LEU A 142 -0.89 -19.46 9.00
N ASP A 143 -0.23 -20.60 9.06
CA ASP A 143 -0.85 -21.86 9.53
C ASP A 143 -0.71 -21.96 11.04
N VAL A 144 -1.66 -21.35 11.74
CA VAL A 144 -1.74 -21.32 13.21
C VAL A 144 -3.13 -21.76 13.66
N ASN A 145 -3.19 -22.61 14.68
CA ASN A 145 -4.46 -23.16 15.21
C ASN A 145 -4.98 -22.30 16.37
N ARG A 146 -5.19 -21.00 16.11
CA ARG A 146 -5.70 -20.03 17.09
C ARG A 146 -6.21 -18.76 16.38
N PRO A 147 -7.07 -17.93 17.04
CA PRO A 147 -7.49 -16.66 16.47
C PRO A 147 -6.30 -15.78 16.12
N ILE A 148 -6.30 -15.19 14.94
CA ILE A 148 -5.15 -14.42 14.43
C ILE A 148 -4.92 -13.13 15.22
N GLU A 149 -5.95 -12.58 15.84
CA GLU A 149 -5.86 -11.40 16.69
C GLU A 149 -5.09 -11.71 17.99
N ASP A 150 -5.40 -12.86 18.63
CA ASP A 150 -4.69 -13.31 19.82
C ASP A 150 -3.22 -13.62 19.50
N PHE A 151 -2.97 -14.25 18.35
CA PHE A 151 -1.62 -14.47 17.83
C PHE A 151 -0.85 -13.16 17.69
N ALA A 152 -1.44 -12.16 17.02
CA ALA A 152 -0.79 -10.87 16.79
C ALA A 152 -0.53 -10.11 18.10
N LEU A 153 -1.44 -10.19 19.07
CA LEU A 153 -1.29 -9.55 20.38
C LEU A 153 -0.18 -10.20 21.21
N GLU A 154 -0.11 -11.52 21.26
CA GLU A 154 0.96 -12.23 21.98
C GLU A 154 2.33 -12.05 21.32
N LEU A 155 2.39 -12.01 19.97
CA LEU A 155 3.60 -11.69 19.22
C LEU A 155 4.12 -10.30 19.61
N LEU A 156 3.22 -9.32 19.69
CA LEU A 156 3.57 -7.97 20.12
C LEU A 156 4.08 -7.94 21.57
N GLN A 157 3.33 -8.54 22.50
CA GLN A 157 3.65 -8.47 23.92
C GLN A 157 4.90 -9.29 24.28
N GLY A 158 5.06 -10.48 23.70
CA GLY A 158 6.14 -11.39 24.03
C GLY A 158 7.43 -11.18 23.23
N TYR A 159 7.33 -10.67 22.01
CA TYR A 159 8.46 -10.57 21.08
C TYR A 159 8.71 -9.14 20.57
N GLY A 160 7.81 -8.19 20.83
CA GLY A 160 7.91 -6.82 20.37
C GLY A 160 7.78 -6.67 18.85
N VAL A 161 7.05 -7.59 18.19
CA VAL A 161 6.82 -7.56 16.75
C VAL A 161 5.35 -7.20 16.50
N LEU A 162 5.13 -6.08 15.81
CA LEU A 162 3.80 -5.59 15.45
C LEU A 162 3.46 -6.02 14.01
N VAL A 163 2.37 -6.75 13.88
CA VAL A 163 1.72 -7.06 12.60
C VAL A 163 0.24 -6.68 12.67
N VAL A 164 -0.41 -6.45 11.53
CA VAL A 164 -1.85 -6.21 11.54
C VAL A 164 -2.56 -7.54 11.31
N PRO A 165 -3.43 -8.00 12.24
CA PRO A 165 -4.14 -9.25 12.08
C PRO A 165 -5.15 -9.19 10.92
N GLY A 166 -5.27 -10.28 10.19
CA GLY A 166 -6.03 -10.37 8.95
C GLY A 166 -7.55 -10.33 9.13
N ASN A 167 -8.07 -10.60 10.34
CA ASN A 167 -9.49 -10.43 10.65
C ASN A 167 -9.97 -8.97 10.45
N ARG A 168 -9.06 -7.99 10.46
CA ARG A 168 -9.35 -6.59 10.08
C ARG A 168 -9.58 -6.42 8.57
N PHE A 169 -9.37 -7.47 7.78
CA PHE A 169 -9.55 -7.56 6.33
C PHE A 169 -10.38 -8.80 5.94
N ASP A 170 -11.22 -9.30 6.84
CA ASP A 170 -12.06 -10.50 6.67
C ASP A 170 -11.27 -11.78 6.31
N LYS A 171 -10.02 -11.90 6.84
CA LYS A 171 -9.11 -13.03 6.59
C LYS A 171 -8.45 -13.53 7.88
N GLU A 172 -9.12 -14.44 8.60
CA GLU A 172 -8.72 -14.94 9.91
C GLU A 172 -7.31 -15.58 9.98
N SER A 173 -6.81 -16.15 8.87
CA SER A 173 -5.52 -16.84 8.86
C SER A 173 -4.37 -16.00 8.32
N HIS A 174 -4.54 -14.68 8.18
CA HIS A 174 -3.54 -13.83 7.55
C HIS A 174 -3.03 -12.75 8.51
N VAL A 175 -1.84 -12.23 8.22
CA VAL A 175 -1.30 -11.01 8.82
C VAL A 175 -0.80 -10.07 7.73
N ARG A 176 -1.01 -8.77 7.91
CA ARG A 176 -0.38 -7.76 7.06
C ARG A 176 0.97 -7.37 7.68
N ILE A 177 2.02 -7.51 6.89
CA ILE A 177 3.39 -7.13 7.24
C ILE A 177 3.79 -5.95 6.36
N GLY A 178 4.12 -4.80 6.98
CA GLY A 178 4.80 -3.71 6.31
C GLY A 178 6.30 -3.97 6.34
N TYR A 179 6.94 -4.03 5.18
CA TYR A 179 8.36 -4.37 5.08
C TYR A 179 9.25 -3.22 4.55
N CYS A 180 8.71 -2.00 4.46
CA CYS A 180 9.48 -0.82 4.06
C CYS A 180 10.09 -0.09 5.26
N CYS A 181 10.77 -0.83 6.12
CA CYS A 181 11.55 -0.33 7.24
C CYS A 181 13.05 -0.59 7.00
N ASP A 182 13.85 -0.24 7.99
CA ASP A 182 15.26 -0.62 7.99
C ASP A 182 15.44 -2.14 7.86
N LYS A 183 16.41 -2.56 7.06
CA LYS A 183 16.66 -3.95 6.70
C LYS A 183 16.92 -4.85 7.91
N GLU A 184 17.70 -4.34 8.89
CA GLU A 184 18.01 -5.09 10.10
C GLU A 184 16.79 -5.23 11.00
N VAL A 185 15.93 -4.21 11.03
CA VAL A 185 14.66 -4.26 11.78
C VAL A 185 13.73 -5.31 11.19
N LEU A 186 13.61 -5.36 9.86
CA LEU A 186 12.82 -6.38 9.17
C LEU A 186 13.37 -7.78 9.48
N GLN A 187 14.67 -7.99 9.31
CA GLN A 187 15.31 -9.29 9.55
C GLN A 187 15.07 -9.79 10.98
N LYS A 188 15.32 -8.95 11.97
CA LYS A 188 15.08 -9.27 13.39
C LYS A 188 13.59 -9.54 13.66
N GLY A 189 12.70 -8.80 13.03
CA GLY A 189 11.25 -9.01 13.14
C GLY A 189 10.81 -10.37 12.61
N LEU A 190 11.30 -10.77 11.44
CA LEU A 190 11.01 -12.06 10.82
C LEU A 190 11.60 -13.23 11.63
N GLU A 191 12.82 -13.09 12.17
CA GLU A 191 13.43 -14.09 13.06
C GLU A 191 12.58 -14.33 14.30
N LYS A 192 12.10 -13.27 14.95
CA LYS A 192 11.22 -13.35 16.12
C LYS A 192 9.85 -13.93 15.79
N LEU A 193 9.31 -13.58 14.62
CA LEU A 193 8.06 -14.18 14.13
C LEU A 193 8.22 -15.69 13.93
N SER A 194 9.31 -16.16 13.31
CA SER A 194 9.61 -17.60 13.19
C SER A 194 9.76 -18.28 14.55
N GLN A 195 10.46 -17.65 15.51
CA GLN A 195 10.58 -18.19 16.87
C GLN A 195 9.22 -18.36 17.56
N PHE A 196 8.29 -17.45 17.34
CA PHE A 196 6.95 -17.54 17.89
C PHE A 196 6.11 -18.60 17.16
N LEU A 197 6.17 -18.64 15.81
CA LEU A 197 5.48 -19.66 15.01
C LEU A 197 5.87 -21.08 15.39
N ASN A 198 7.15 -21.32 15.75
CA ASN A 198 7.63 -22.63 16.20
C ASN A 198 7.09 -23.06 17.57
N LYS A 199 6.47 -22.16 18.34
CA LYS A 199 5.84 -22.45 19.62
C LYS A 199 4.31 -22.66 19.52
N CYS A 200 3.73 -22.25 18.38
CA CYS A 200 2.33 -22.45 18.06
C CYS A 200 2.15 -23.72 17.22
#